data_a082e5558d09a8ddd6b011abde85bfbc
#
_entry.id   a082e5558d09a8ddd6b011abde85bfbc
#
_cell.length_a   1.000
_cell.length_b   1.000
_cell.length_c   1.000
_cell.angle_alpha   90.00
_cell.angle_beta   90.00
_cell.angle_gamma   90.00
#
_symmetry.space_group_name_H-M   'P 1'
#
loop_
_entity.id
_entity.type
_entity.pdbx_description
1 polymer ?
#
loop_
_entity_poly.entity_id
_entity_poly.type
_entity_poly.pdbx_seq_one_letter_code
_entity_poly.pdbx_strand_id
1 'polypeptide(L)'
;MDLNTLATGILGRNTGHKDDGQISHGLNLVLKLKDPSQMPLLLIGIAQIQRKINAGLGELNFVHFARFLPTHDNSALQVITEFDGPLAPYVLDFAIEIGDVFDMLLGFTEGTEHIVPVAEHPAEFLAFVIAHNTVTVAPGFSFPDWPLYAAYPERTVLDIIGARDDLPTPKADRWATPVELDDVQGNILRGYRAQHATHFLLGVIDAARARAWLADKATSDAGSPGEVLKLMSSKIWGIGTKPELMVNVGLTYAGMVALEIRDSWRALFPEAFKQGPVERASDNFDVGENAPENWWLGGPGEEKGIHVVVSLYYKSGPEANFDAAAKALVGSLAGGGLDLLSRHDAAYHNGKSWFGYADGIANPRIAVACPVPGAKVDLQPAASAGEFVLGAAYRNIYGGPSLGTLPAALATNGSFCAIRVLAQDTGSFQDFLIAEAARLNVRPDWLAAKLMGRWYDGAPLSLHPDIAPTDPHEHKRNDFDYGPSYEYPDTAMDHGGQRCPVGAHIRRSNP
;
A
#
# COMPACT_ATOMS: atom_id res chain seq x y z
N MET A 1 22.70 0.89 16.40
CA MET A 1 21.59 1.82 16.72
C MET A 1 20.45 1.31 15.87
N ASP A 2 19.36 0.87 16.50
CA ASP A 2 18.23 0.26 15.82
C ASP A 2 17.58 1.26 14.84
N LEU A 3 17.22 0.80 13.64
CA LEU A 3 16.57 1.61 12.60
C LEU A 3 15.27 2.25 13.10
N ASN A 4 14.54 1.58 14.02
CA ASN A 4 13.35 2.15 14.66
C ASN A 4 13.69 3.29 15.62
N THR A 5 14.79 3.20 16.35
CA THR A 5 15.28 4.29 17.20
C THR A 5 15.81 5.44 16.35
N LEU A 6 16.44 5.12 15.21
CA LEU A 6 16.85 6.12 14.21
C LEU A 6 15.62 6.78 13.57
N ALA A 7 14.68 6.00 13.08
CA ALA A 7 13.44 6.49 12.45
C ALA A 7 12.60 7.31 13.43
N THR A 8 12.43 6.87 14.68
CA THR A 8 11.65 7.59 15.69
C THR A 8 12.38 8.86 16.15
N GLY A 9 13.69 8.83 16.31
CA GLY A 9 14.50 10.00 16.66
C GLY A 9 14.62 11.02 15.52
N ILE A 10 14.56 10.56 14.28
CA ILE A 10 14.67 11.36 13.07
C ILE A 10 13.30 11.86 12.64
N LEU A 11 12.29 11.00 12.59
CA LEU A 11 10.89 11.36 12.32
C LEU A 11 10.35 12.33 13.36
N GLY A 12 10.76 12.21 14.64
CA GLY A 12 10.39 13.17 15.69
C GLY A 12 11.08 14.53 15.57
N ARG A 13 12.15 14.66 14.76
CA ARG A 13 12.87 15.93 14.57
C ARG A 13 12.65 16.57 13.20
N ASN A 14 12.28 15.79 12.19
CA ASN A 14 12.16 16.23 10.81
C ASN A 14 10.79 15.93 10.18
N THR A 15 9.83 15.49 10.92
CA THR A 15 8.47 15.68 10.48
C THR A 15 8.21 17.16 10.58
N GLY A 16 8.52 17.90 9.55
CA GLY A 16 8.00 19.25 9.31
C GLY A 16 6.48 19.24 9.17
N HIS A 17 5.83 18.27 9.74
CA HIS A 17 4.43 18.22 10.03
C HIS A 17 4.20 19.07 11.29
N LYS A 18 4.36 20.36 11.11
CA LYS A 18 3.50 21.27 11.83
C LYS A 18 2.15 21.19 11.15
N ASP A 19 1.10 21.17 11.94
CA ASP A 19 -0.30 21.36 11.53
C ASP A 19 -0.54 22.77 10.94
N ASP A 20 0.41 23.29 10.15
CA ASP A 20 0.33 24.60 9.49
C ASP A 20 -0.25 24.51 8.08
N GLY A 21 -0.65 23.31 7.65
CA GLY A 21 -1.23 23.07 6.35
C GLY A 21 -0.24 23.14 5.16
N GLN A 22 1.07 23.24 5.43
CA GLN A 22 2.06 23.32 4.38
C GLN A 22 2.43 21.92 3.88
N ILE A 23 2.22 21.67 2.59
CA ILE A 23 2.52 20.39 1.93
C ILE A 23 3.98 20.35 1.46
N SER A 24 4.51 21.51 0.99
CA SER A 24 5.84 21.58 0.41
C SER A 24 6.92 21.77 1.47
N HIS A 25 8.00 21.05 1.30
CA HIS A 25 9.17 21.06 2.20
C HIS A 25 10.45 21.36 1.42
N GLY A 26 11.46 21.85 2.12
CA GLY A 26 12.78 22.16 1.54
C GLY A 26 13.83 21.11 1.92
N LEU A 27 14.71 20.80 0.99
CA LEU A 27 15.98 20.13 1.23
C LEU A 27 17.11 21.00 0.71
N ASN A 28 18.10 21.27 1.56
CA ASN A 28 19.34 21.92 1.17
C ASN A 28 20.51 21.05 1.65
N LEU A 29 20.97 20.20 0.76
CA LEU A 29 22.04 19.25 1.02
C LEU A 29 23.38 19.88 0.63
N VAL A 30 24.32 19.92 1.56
CA VAL A 30 25.68 20.45 1.32
C VAL A 30 26.66 19.28 1.25
N LEU A 31 27.12 18.99 0.05
CA LEU A 31 28.04 17.91 -0.27
C LEU A 31 29.48 18.44 -0.36
N LYS A 32 30.26 18.23 0.68
CA LYS A 32 31.67 18.67 0.71
C LYS A 32 32.53 17.78 -0.20
N LEU A 33 33.30 18.39 -1.08
CA LEU A 33 34.14 17.67 -2.04
C LEU A 33 35.42 17.16 -1.40
N LYS A 34 35.82 15.93 -1.78
CA LYS A 34 37.13 15.36 -1.47
C LYS A 34 38.28 16.20 -1.98
N ASP A 35 38.08 16.79 -3.15
CA ASP A 35 39.04 17.69 -3.81
C ASP A 35 38.28 18.83 -4.50
N PRO A 36 38.35 20.07 -3.98
CA PRO A 36 37.67 21.24 -4.56
C PRO A 36 38.08 21.53 -6.02
N SER A 37 39.28 21.10 -6.43
CA SER A 37 39.76 21.29 -7.82
C SER A 37 38.94 20.48 -8.84
N GLN A 38 38.21 19.46 -8.40
CA GLN A 38 37.35 18.60 -9.24
C GLN A 38 35.96 19.17 -9.47
N MET A 39 35.57 20.29 -8.87
CA MET A 39 34.28 20.92 -9.08
C MET A 39 33.92 21.12 -10.57
N PRO A 40 34.84 21.61 -11.45
CA PRO A 40 34.50 21.72 -12.87
C PRO A 40 34.16 20.37 -13.52
N LEU A 41 34.85 19.28 -13.13
CA LEU A 41 34.57 17.94 -13.64
C LEU A 41 33.21 17.44 -13.18
N LEU A 42 32.88 17.66 -11.92
CA LEU A 42 31.55 17.33 -11.36
C LEU A 42 30.42 18.07 -12.09
N LEU A 43 30.60 19.39 -12.34
CA LEU A 43 29.57 20.18 -13.07
C LEU A 43 29.43 19.72 -14.53
N ILE A 44 30.49 19.29 -15.19
CA ILE A 44 30.45 18.68 -16.52
C ILE A 44 29.64 17.36 -16.45
N GLY A 45 29.89 16.53 -15.44
CA GLY A 45 29.16 15.28 -15.21
C GLY A 45 27.66 15.55 -15.05
N ILE A 46 27.29 16.52 -14.20
CA ILE A 46 25.88 16.94 -14.01
C ILE A 46 25.26 17.40 -15.33
N ALA A 47 25.98 18.24 -16.10
CA ALA A 47 25.48 18.74 -17.38
C ALA A 47 25.24 17.60 -18.40
N GLN A 48 26.08 16.58 -18.42
CA GLN A 48 25.94 15.43 -19.31
C GLN A 48 24.70 14.58 -18.99
N ILE A 49 24.36 14.45 -17.73
CA ILE A 49 23.20 13.65 -17.26
C ILE A 49 21.97 14.50 -16.98
N GLN A 50 21.98 15.80 -17.31
CA GLN A 50 20.86 16.73 -17.02
C GLN A 50 19.52 16.24 -17.58
N ARG A 51 19.52 15.62 -18.76
CA ARG A 51 18.28 15.07 -19.33
C ARG A 51 17.71 13.93 -18.49
N LYS A 52 18.59 13.08 -17.93
CA LYS A 52 18.18 11.99 -17.06
C LYS A 52 17.64 12.54 -15.74
N ILE A 53 18.35 13.52 -15.16
CA ILE A 53 17.86 14.21 -13.95
C ILE A 53 16.47 14.79 -14.18
N ASN A 54 16.28 15.54 -15.27
CA ASN A 54 14.97 16.15 -15.57
C ASN A 54 13.87 15.12 -15.82
N ALA A 55 14.20 13.99 -16.46
CA ALA A 55 13.25 12.92 -16.68
C ALA A 55 12.83 12.27 -15.35
N GLY A 56 13.79 11.88 -14.51
CA GLY A 56 13.52 11.27 -13.21
C GLY A 56 12.75 12.22 -12.28
N LEU A 57 13.14 13.49 -12.19
CA LEU A 57 12.42 14.49 -11.39
C LEU A 57 10.99 14.72 -11.92
N GLY A 58 10.81 14.66 -13.24
CA GLY A 58 9.49 14.80 -13.86
C GLY A 58 8.58 13.59 -13.62
N GLU A 59 9.15 12.40 -13.46
CA GLU A 59 8.40 11.18 -13.15
C GLU A 59 7.98 11.12 -11.68
N LEU A 60 8.78 11.67 -10.77
CA LEU A 60 8.48 11.70 -9.35
C LEU A 60 7.24 12.57 -9.00
N ASN A 61 6.89 13.57 -9.83
CA ASN A 61 5.69 14.41 -9.72
C ASN A 61 5.41 15.06 -8.35
N PHE A 62 6.43 15.16 -7.51
CA PHE A 62 6.36 15.81 -6.20
C PHE A 62 7.49 16.83 -5.98
N VAL A 63 8.34 17.05 -6.98
CA VAL A 63 9.45 18.00 -6.91
C VAL A 63 9.06 19.31 -7.59
N HIS A 64 8.98 20.40 -6.83
CA HIS A 64 8.70 21.72 -7.36
C HIS A 64 9.92 22.33 -8.06
N PHE A 65 11.07 22.26 -7.40
CA PHE A 65 12.33 22.81 -7.88
C PHE A 65 13.51 21.96 -7.46
N ALA A 66 14.52 21.89 -8.32
CA ALA A 66 15.81 21.27 -8.01
C ALA A 66 16.95 22.10 -8.61
N ARG A 67 18.00 22.31 -7.84
CA ARG A 67 19.20 23.03 -8.28
C ARG A 67 20.45 22.37 -7.76
N PHE A 68 21.51 22.40 -8.57
CA PHE A 68 22.86 22.00 -8.21
C PHE A 68 23.76 23.22 -8.31
N LEU A 69 24.26 23.72 -7.18
CA LEU A 69 25.02 24.95 -7.12
C LEU A 69 26.36 24.74 -6.43
N PRO A 70 27.50 25.08 -7.05
CA PRO A 70 28.78 25.09 -6.35
C PRO A 70 28.81 26.21 -5.30
N THR A 71 29.48 25.98 -4.18
CA THR A 71 29.83 27.04 -3.24
C THR A 71 30.81 28.01 -3.88
N HIS A 72 30.91 29.24 -3.37
CA HIS A 72 31.78 30.28 -3.94
C HIS A 72 33.26 29.89 -4.04
N ASP A 73 33.72 29.08 -3.08
CA ASP A 73 35.08 28.56 -3.00
C ASP A 73 35.29 27.20 -3.66
N ASN A 74 34.22 26.67 -4.31
CA ASN A 74 34.18 25.33 -4.91
C ASN A 74 34.42 24.17 -3.91
N SER A 75 34.38 24.42 -2.60
CA SER A 75 34.61 23.38 -1.59
C SER A 75 33.44 22.40 -1.45
N ALA A 76 32.26 22.78 -1.84
CA ALA A 76 31.06 21.94 -1.77
C ALA A 76 30.09 22.19 -2.92
N LEU A 77 29.29 21.16 -3.22
CA LEU A 77 28.10 21.26 -4.06
C LEU A 77 26.86 21.33 -3.17
N GLN A 78 25.99 22.31 -3.43
CA GLN A 78 24.66 22.37 -2.83
C GLN A 78 23.65 21.72 -3.75
N VAL A 79 22.83 20.83 -3.18
CA VAL A 79 21.64 20.28 -3.84
C VAL A 79 20.44 20.87 -3.11
N ILE A 80 19.75 21.79 -3.78
CA ILE A 80 18.59 22.50 -3.24
C ILE A 80 17.36 22.00 -3.95
N THR A 81 16.41 21.47 -3.18
CA THR A 81 15.13 21.01 -3.73
C THR A 81 13.97 21.43 -2.85
N GLU A 82 12.82 21.60 -3.47
CA GLU A 82 11.53 21.80 -2.81
C GLU A 82 10.58 20.72 -3.32
N PHE A 83 9.89 20.04 -2.41
CA PHE A 83 9.13 18.83 -2.71
C PHE A 83 7.90 18.71 -1.81
N ASP A 84 6.93 17.93 -2.23
CA ASP A 84 5.74 17.61 -1.47
C ASP A 84 5.96 16.41 -0.56
N GLY A 85 5.39 16.46 0.63
CA GLY A 85 5.34 15.34 1.55
C GLY A 85 6.59 15.16 2.44
N PRO A 86 6.70 14.06 3.17
CA PRO A 86 7.77 13.83 4.16
C PRO A 86 9.13 13.53 3.51
N LEU A 87 10.22 13.96 4.17
CA LEU A 87 11.58 13.84 3.67
C LEU A 87 12.03 12.39 3.43
N ALA A 88 11.68 11.45 4.31
CA ALA A 88 12.22 10.09 4.22
C ALA A 88 11.75 9.33 2.97
N PRO A 89 10.43 9.26 2.63
CA PRO A 89 9.99 8.72 1.35
C PRO A 89 10.61 9.44 0.16
N TYR A 90 10.67 10.78 0.20
CA TYR A 90 11.29 11.58 -0.84
C TYR A 90 12.72 11.14 -1.16
N VAL A 91 13.57 10.97 -0.14
CA VAL A 91 14.97 10.55 -0.31
C VAL A 91 15.08 9.11 -0.79
N LEU A 92 14.22 8.22 -0.31
CA LEU A 92 14.22 6.81 -0.70
C LEU A 92 13.77 6.62 -2.16
N ASP A 93 12.80 7.40 -2.62
CA ASP A 93 12.37 7.37 -4.02
C ASP A 93 13.49 7.84 -4.96
N PHE A 94 14.27 8.82 -4.55
CA PHE A 94 15.48 9.22 -5.29
C PHE A 94 16.52 8.11 -5.39
N ALA A 95 16.73 7.37 -4.30
CA ALA A 95 17.67 6.25 -4.29
C ALA A 95 17.28 5.17 -5.30
N ILE A 96 15.99 5.01 -5.55
CA ILE A 96 15.44 4.04 -6.50
C ILE A 96 15.47 4.57 -7.93
N GLU A 97 14.95 5.78 -8.16
CA GLU A 97 14.73 6.29 -9.53
C GLU A 97 15.96 6.90 -10.18
N ILE A 98 16.77 7.60 -9.39
CA ILE A 98 17.98 8.28 -9.89
C ILE A 98 19.21 8.00 -9.00
N GLY A 99 19.27 6.80 -8.41
CA GLY A 99 20.37 6.40 -7.52
C GLY A 99 21.75 6.58 -8.13
N ASP A 100 21.93 6.26 -9.39
CA ASP A 100 23.20 6.44 -10.12
C ASP A 100 23.59 7.92 -10.30
N VAL A 101 22.64 8.86 -10.30
CA VAL A 101 22.96 10.29 -10.25
C VAL A 101 23.60 10.62 -8.90
N PHE A 102 23.03 10.10 -7.82
CA PHE A 102 23.61 10.28 -6.49
C PHE A 102 24.92 9.52 -6.34
N ASP A 103 25.07 8.34 -6.90
CA ASP A 103 26.34 7.61 -6.92
C ASP A 103 27.47 8.45 -7.55
N MET A 104 27.17 9.12 -8.66
CA MET A 104 28.11 10.04 -9.29
C MET A 104 28.45 11.23 -8.36
N LEU A 105 27.45 11.89 -7.76
CA LEU A 105 27.67 13.04 -6.86
C LEU A 105 28.47 12.62 -5.61
N LEU A 106 28.08 11.52 -5.00
CA LEU A 106 28.73 10.99 -3.81
C LEU A 106 30.14 10.47 -4.09
N GLY A 107 30.45 10.06 -5.30
CA GLY A 107 31.79 9.71 -5.72
C GLY A 107 32.80 10.84 -5.51
N PHE A 108 32.36 12.10 -5.63
CA PHE A 108 33.18 13.30 -5.37
C PHE A 108 33.09 13.81 -3.93
N THR A 109 32.17 13.27 -3.11
CA THR A 109 31.84 13.78 -1.77
C THR A 109 32.67 13.07 -0.69
N GLU A 110 33.09 13.79 0.35
CA GLU A 110 33.80 13.22 1.50
C GLU A 110 32.94 12.24 2.30
N GLY A 111 33.51 11.12 2.75
CA GLY A 111 32.90 10.21 3.72
C GLY A 111 31.76 9.36 3.19
N THR A 112 31.63 9.17 1.87
CA THR A 112 30.48 8.53 1.22
C THR A 112 30.78 7.13 0.65
N GLU A 113 31.97 6.60 0.86
CA GLU A 113 32.44 5.34 0.27
C GLU A 113 31.61 4.12 0.68
N HIS A 114 30.95 4.20 1.83
CA HIS A 114 30.10 3.12 2.39
C HIS A 114 28.62 3.26 2.02
N ILE A 115 28.25 4.28 1.22
CA ILE A 115 26.87 4.56 0.83
C ILE A 115 26.65 4.26 -0.66
N VAL A 116 27.72 4.19 -1.44
CA VAL A 116 27.66 3.93 -2.88
C VAL A 116 27.83 2.44 -3.17
N PRO A 117 26.93 1.82 -3.97
CA PRO A 117 25.76 2.38 -4.67
C PRO A 117 24.57 2.68 -3.71
N VAL A 118 23.93 3.85 -3.87
CA VAL A 118 22.83 4.25 -2.96
C VAL A 118 21.62 3.31 -3.01
N ALA A 119 21.40 2.65 -4.15
CA ALA A 119 20.33 1.67 -4.31
C ALA A 119 20.53 0.42 -3.43
N GLU A 120 21.76 0.10 -3.06
CA GLU A 120 22.11 -1.00 -2.16
C GLU A 120 22.20 -0.57 -0.69
N HIS A 121 22.31 0.76 -0.45
CA HIS A 121 22.49 1.37 0.88
C HIS A 121 21.48 2.48 1.17
N PRO A 122 20.16 2.25 0.95
CA PRO A 122 19.14 3.31 1.05
C PRO A 122 19.02 3.88 2.47
N ALA A 123 19.22 3.09 3.50
CA ALA A 123 19.12 3.54 4.90
C ALA A 123 20.29 4.44 5.28
N GLU A 124 21.50 4.07 4.87
CA GLU A 124 22.72 4.84 5.09
C GLU A 124 22.69 6.15 4.28
N PHE A 125 22.14 6.08 3.05
CA PHE A 125 21.94 7.27 2.22
C PHE A 125 20.92 8.23 2.87
N LEU A 126 19.78 7.74 3.36
CA LEU A 126 18.82 8.57 4.09
C LEU A 126 19.46 9.22 5.33
N ALA A 127 20.20 8.46 6.11
CA ALA A 127 20.91 8.97 7.28
C ALA A 127 21.92 10.06 6.92
N PHE A 128 22.66 9.86 5.83
CA PHE A 128 23.60 10.83 5.28
C PHE A 128 22.88 12.13 4.86
N VAL A 129 21.79 12.03 4.09
CA VAL A 129 21.00 13.18 3.64
C VAL A 129 20.51 13.99 4.84
N ILE A 130 19.96 13.33 5.86
CA ILE A 130 19.48 14.00 7.07
C ILE A 130 20.63 14.72 7.82
N ALA A 131 21.78 14.09 7.93
CA ALA A 131 22.94 14.67 8.61
C ALA A 131 23.51 15.90 7.90
N HIS A 132 23.36 15.99 6.57
CA HIS A 132 23.89 17.06 5.73
C HIS A 132 22.82 18.06 5.24
N ASN A 133 21.55 17.86 5.64
CA ASN A 133 20.47 18.79 5.34
C ASN A 133 20.59 20.04 6.22
N THR A 134 20.84 21.18 5.61
CA THR A 134 21.01 22.47 6.30
C THR A 134 19.72 23.27 6.45
N VAL A 135 18.58 22.76 6.00
CA VAL A 135 17.24 23.34 6.30
C VAL A 135 16.90 23.16 7.76
N THR A 136 17.40 22.09 8.38
CA THR A 136 17.26 21.88 9.81
C THR A 136 18.32 22.65 10.60
N VAL A 137 17.87 23.39 11.59
CA VAL A 137 18.72 24.29 12.39
C VAL A 137 19.84 23.54 13.11
N ALA A 138 21.02 24.12 13.13
CA ALA A 138 22.18 23.63 13.85
C ALA A 138 21.87 23.36 15.32
N PRO A 139 22.47 22.30 15.95
CA PRO A 139 22.28 21.99 17.36
C PRO A 139 22.58 23.21 18.24
N GLY A 140 21.61 23.63 19.03
CA GLY A 140 21.73 24.75 19.97
C GLY A 140 20.90 25.99 19.66
N PHE A 141 20.23 26.03 18.50
CA PHE A 141 19.27 27.10 18.19
C PHE A 141 17.83 26.57 18.32
N SER A 142 17.01 27.28 19.08
CA SER A 142 15.60 26.91 19.35
C SER A 142 14.63 27.44 18.28
N PHE A 143 15.10 27.74 17.08
CA PHE A 143 14.19 28.14 16.02
C PHE A 143 13.57 26.88 15.40
N PRO A 144 12.25 26.86 15.22
CA PRO A 144 11.62 25.90 14.35
C PRO A 144 12.22 26.04 12.95
N ASP A 145 12.08 25.01 12.11
CA ASP A 145 12.56 24.94 10.74
C ASP A 145 12.44 26.29 10.04
N TRP A 146 13.44 26.67 9.26
CA TRP A 146 13.40 27.91 8.49
C TRP A 146 12.08 27.96 7.72
N PRO A 147 11.23 28.98 7.96
CA PRO A 147 9.94 29.02 7.33
C PRO A 147 10.13 29.09 5.81
N LEU A 148 9.64 28.08 5.12
CA LEU A 148 9.53 28.09 3.68
C LEU A 148 8.33 28.99 3.33
N TYR A 149 8.56 30.07 2.58
CA TYR A 149 7.46 30.78 1.96
C TYR A 149 6.98 30.01 0.74
N ALA A 150 5.77 29.49 0.77
CA ALA A 150 5.09 28.91 -0.38
C ALA A 150 3.94 29.84 -0.80
N ALA A 151 3.90 30.21 -2.07
CA ALA A 151 2.79 31.00 -2.62
C ALA A 151 1.49 30.17 -2.67
N TYR A 152 1.62 28.85 -2.69
CA TYR A 152 0.53 27.88 -2.74
C TYR A 152 0.75 26.78 -1.70
N PRO A 153 0.66 27.07 -0.38
CA PRO A 153 1.07 26.15 0.68
C PRO A 153 0.25 24.87 0.75
N GLU A 154 -0.95 24.89 0.17
CA GLU A 154 -1.89 23.75 0.16
C GLU A 154 -1.91 23.02 -1.20
N ARG A 155 -0.97 23.34 -2.12
CA ARG A 155 -0.96 22.80 -3.47
C ARG A 155 0.23 21.89 -3.69
N THR A 156 -0.06 20.67 -4.11
CA THR A 156 0.95 19.74 -4.60
C THR A 156 1.44 20.11 -6.00
N VAL A 157 2.57 19.55 -6.42
CA VAL A 157 3.04 19.62 -7.81
C VAL A 157 1.93 19.15 -8.76
N LEU A 158 1.23 18.08 -8.42
CA LEU A 158 0.15 17.53 -9.23
C LEU A 158 -1.03 18.49 -9.36
N ASP A 159 -1.39 19.21 -8.29
CA ASP A 159 -2.43 20.22 -8.34
C ASP A 159 -2.05 21.39 -9.25
N ILE A 160 -0.79 21.84 -9.17
CA ILE A 160 -0.27 22.95 -9.97
C ILE A 160 -0.22 22.55 -11.45
N ILE A 161 0.25 21.34 -11.75
CA ILE A 161 0.28 20.81 -13.12
C ILE A 161 -1.15 20.65 -13.67
N GLY A 162 -2.07 20.10 -12.85
CA GLY A 162 -3.46 19.87 -13.25
C GLY A 162 -4.26 21.17 -13.45
N ALA A 163 -3.85 22.28 -12.83
CA ALA A 163 -4.50 23.58 -12.96
C ALA A 163 -4.07 24.36 -14.22
N ARG A 164 -3.11 23.87 -14.98
CA ARG A 164 -2.62 24.53 -16.20
C ARG A 164 -3.27 23.97 -17.45
N ASP A 165 -4.05 24.81 -18.11
CA ASP A 165 -4.74 24.44 -19.37
C ASP A 165 -3.76 24.24 -20.55
N ASP A 166 -2.54 24.78 -20.47
CA ASP A 166 -1.51 24.71 -21.50
C ASP A 166 -0.53 23.55 -21.33
N LEU A 167 -0.49 22.96 -20.16
CA LEU A 167 0.24 21.69 -19.98
C LEU A 167 -0.67 20.55 -20.43
N PRO A 168 -0.11 19.57 -21.16
CA PRO A 168 -0.85 18.34 -21.34
C PRO A 168 -1.23 17.91 -19.93
N THR A 169 -2.54 17.87 -19.66
CA THR A 169 -3.09 17.23 -18.46
C THR A 169 -2.24 16.02 -18.23
N PRO A 170 -1.66 15.79 -17.03
CA PRO A 170 -0.99 14.53 -16.76
C PRO A 170 -2.03 13.51 -17.16
N LYS A 171 -1.83 12.88 -18.33
CA LYS A 171 -2.85 12.01 -18.85
C LYS A 171 -2.99 11.00 -17.74
N ALA A 172 -4.14 10.97 -17.08
CA ALA A 172 -4.56 9.78 -16.35
C ALA A 172 -4.24 8.53 -17.20
N ASP A 173 -4.30 8.68 -18.51
CA ASP A 173 -3.91 7.76 -19.56
C ASP A 173 -2.39 7.49 -19.70
N ARG A 174 -1.52 8.37 -19.23
CA ARG A 174 -0.06 8.12 -19.31
C ARG A 174 0.38 7.02 -18.34
N TRP A 175 -0.40 6.78 -17.32
CA TRP A 175 -0.18 5.80 -16.27
C TRP A 175 -1.16 4.62 -16.35
N ALA A 176 -2.15 4.70 -17.22
CA ALA A 176 -2.99 3.58 -17.52
C ALA A 176 -2.27 2.67 -18.51
N THR A 177 -1.28 1.91 -18.06
CA THR A 177 -1.06 0.61 -18.68
C THR A 177 -2.40 -0.09 -18.53
N PRO A 178 -3.08 -0.45 -19.65
CA PRO A 178 -4.37 -1.10 -19.56
C PRO A 178 -4.17 -2.37 -18.73
N VAL A 179 -4.85 -2.44 -17.59
CA VAL A 179 -4.85 -3.64 -16.77
C VAL A 179 -5.56 -4.71 -17.57
N GLU A 180 -4.87 -5.78 -17.89
CA GLU A 180 -5.45 -6.93 -18.59
C GLU A 180 -6.34 -7.69 -17.61
N LEU A 181 -7.61 -7.30 -17.53
CA LEU A 181 -8.56 -7.85 -16.56
C LEU A 181 -8.73 -9.37 -16.63
N ASP A 182 -8.45 -9.96 -17.80
CA ASP A 182 -8.49 -11.41 -17.99
C ASP A 182 -7.30 -12.11 -17.33
N ASP A 183 -6.20 -11.41 -17.11
CA ASP A 183 -4.97 -11.91 -16.49
C ASP A 183 -4.80 -11.49 -15.00
N VAL A 184 -5.69 -10.66 -14.48
CA VAL A 184 -5.72 -10.29 -13.06
C VAL A 184 -6.72 -11.15 -12.30
N GLN A 185 -6.33 -11.75 -11.18
CA GLN A 185 -7.26 -12.51 -10.34
C GLN A 185 -8.36 -11.63 -9.76
N GLY A 186 -9.61 -12.13 -9.80
CA GLY A 186 -10.79 -11.33 -9.54
C GLY A 186 -10.87 -10.73 -8.14
N ASN A 187 -10.34 -11.42 -7.14
CA ASN A 187 -10.33 -10.94 -5.75
C ASN A 187 -9.39 -9.74 -5.52
N ILE A 188 -8.48 -9.44 -6.45
CA ILE A 188 -7.61 -8.27 -6.36
C ILE A 188 -8.42 -6.99 -6.60
N LEU A 189 -9.29 -7.00 -7.61
CA LEU A 189 -10.03 -5.80 -8.03
C LEU A 189 -11.49 -5.77 -7.54
N ARG A 190 -11.97 -6.82 -6.89
CA ARG A 190 -13.38 -6.96 -6.50
C ARG A 190 -13.56 -7.63 -5.15
N GLY A 191 -14.47 -7.08 -4.34
CA GLY A 191 -15.09 -7.82 -3.26
C GLY A 191 -16.19 -8.73 -3.82
N TYR A 192 -16.05 -10.04 -3.69
CA TYR A 192 -17.03 -10.98 -4.25
C TYR A 192 -18.40 -10.96 -3.56
N ARG A 193 -18.51 -10.49 -2.32
CA ARG A 193 -19.76 -10.55 -1.54
C ARG A 193 -20.37 -11.95 -1.60
N ALA A 194 -19.52 -12.95 -1.35
CA ALA A 194 -19.89 -14.35 -1.34
C ALA A 194 -20.64 -14.69 -0.04
N GLN A 195 -21.60 -15.61 -0.10
CA GLN A 195 -22.29 -16.07 1.10
C GLN A 195 -21.40 -16.98 1.95
N HIS A 196 -20.61 -17.83 1.30
CA HIS A 196 -19.63 -18.71 1.93
C HIS A 196 -18.29 -18.56 1.25
N ALA A 197 -17.22 -18.75 2.01
CA ALA A 197 -15.85 -18.86 1.50
C ALA A 197 -15.10 -19.92 2.29
N THR A 198 -14.08 -20.48 1.68
CA THR A 198 -13.11 -21.33 2.40
C THR A 198 -11.71 -21.06 1.85
N HIS A 199 -10.75 -21.09 2.75
CA HIS A 199 -9.33 -20.96 2.43
C HIS A 199 -8.64 -22.28 2.76
N PHE A 200 -8.03 -22.88 1.74
CA PHE A 200 -7.23 -24.09 1.87
C PHE A 200 -5.75 -23.71 1.92
N LEU A 201 -5.06 -24.09 2.97
CA LEU A 201 -3.62 -23.97 3.10
C LEU A 201 -2.98 -25.28 2.68
N LEU A 202 -2.10 -25.22 1.69
CA LEU A 202 -1.57 -26.41 1.01
C LEU A 202 -0.04 -26.45 1.09
N GLY A 203 0.47 -27.67 1.28
CA GLY A 203 1.87 -28.03 1.10
C GLY A 203 2.13 -28.59 -0.30
N VAL A 204 3.28 -28.27 -0.89
CA VAL A 204 3.75 -28.88 -2.13
C VAL A 204 4.54 -30.14 -1.76
N ILE A 205 4.11 -31.31 -2.28
CA ILE A 205 4.78 -32.60 -2.11
C ILE A 205 5.45 -33.08 -3.39
N ASP A 206 5.03 -32.58 -4.54
CA ASP A 206 5.64 -32.84 -5.84
C ASP A 206 5.57 -31.54 -6.68
N ALA A 207 6.71 -30.90 -6.87
CA ALA A 207 6.79 -29.63 -7.54
C ALA A 207 6.30 -29.66 -9.00
N ALA A 208 6.61 -30.70 -9.74
CA ALA A 208 6.22 -30.81 -11.16
C ALA A 208 4.71 -30.98 -11.30
N ARG A 209 4.10 -31.85 -10.48
CA ARG A 209 2.64 -32.02 -10.48
C ARG A 209 1.93 -30.79 -9.95
N ALA A 210 2.47 -30.12 -8.92
CA ALA A 210 1.88 -28.90 -8.38
C ALA A 210 1.89 -27.75 -9.43
N ARG A 211 2.97 -27.58 -10.17
CA ARG A 211 3.03 -26.63 -11.29
C ARG A 211 2.00 -26.97 -12.39
N ALA A 212 1.87 -28.25 -12.73
CA ALA A 212 0.88 -28.71 -13.73
C ALA A 212 -0.55 -28.46 -13.23
N TRP A 213 -0.84 -28.71 -11.96
CA TRP A 213 -2.14 -28.45 -11.34
C TRP A 213 -2.48 -26.95 -11.34
N LEU A 214 -1.52 -26.08 -10.97
CA LEU A 214 -1.69 -24.63 -11.00
C LEU A 214 -1.92 -24.14 -12.43
N ALA A 215 -1.16 -24.63 -13.40
CA ALA A 215 -1.30 -24.28 -14.81
C ALA A 215 -2.68 -24.71 -15.35
N ASP A 216 -3.18 -25.89 -15.00
CA ASP A 216 -4.53 -26.33 -15.36
C ASP A 216 -5.60 -25.37 -14.80
N LYS A 217 -5.45 -24.86 -13.57
CA LYS A 217 -6.39 -23.90 -12.97
C LYS A 217 -6.35 -22.53 -13.66
N ALA A 218 -5.20 -22.13 -14.23
CA ALA A 218 -5.01 -20.85 -14.87
C ALA A 218 -5.52 -20.80 -16.34
N THR A 219 -5.67 -21.94 -17.02
CA THR A 219 -5.86 -22.00 -18.48
C THR A 219 -7.30 -22.02 -18.98
N SER A 220 -8.30 -21.81 -18.15
CA SER A 220 -9.68 -21.90 -18.64
C SER A 220 -10.50 -20.66 -18.40
N ASP A 221 -11.50 -20.48 -19.27
CA ASP A 221 -12.56 -19.50 -19.09
C ASP A 221 -13.35 -19.81 -17.82
N ALA A 222 -13.04 -19.08 -16.77
CA ALA A 222 -13.82 -19.14 -15.55
C ALA A 222 -15.28 -18.77 -15.85
N GLY A 223 -16.16 -19.72 -15.73
CA GLY A 223 -17.59 -19.49 -15.88
C GLY A 223 -18.37 -20.49 -16.73
N SER A 224 -17.74 -21.50 -17.29
CA SER A 224 -18.51 -22.58 -17.91
C SER A 224 -19.21 -23.42 -16.84
N PRO A 225 -20.52 -23.67 -16.95
CA PRO A 225 -21.22 -24.54 -16.03
C PRO A 225 -20.57 -25.94 -16.01
N GLY A 226 -20.07 -26.37 -14.87
CA GLY A 226 -19.40 -27.67 -14.67
C GLY A 226 -17.87 -27.61 -14.51
N GLU A 227 -17.22 -26.50 -14.80
CA GLU A 227 -15.78 -26.33 -14.54
C GLU A 227 -15.52 -25.65 -13.20
N VAL A 228 -15.70 -26.41 -12.14
CA VAL A 228 -15.77 -25.95 -10.76
C VAL A 228 -14.47 -25.39 -10.19
N LEU A 229 -13.33 -25.50 -10.87
CA LEU A 229 -12.03 -25.32 -10.21
C LEU A 229 -11.04 -24.49 -11.05
N LYS A 230 -11.53 -23.48 -11.77
CA LYS A 230 -10.66 -22.60 -12.56
C LYS A 230 -10.50 -21.26 -11.88
N LEU A 231 -9.36 -20.61 -12.08
CA LEU A 231 -9.09 -19.30 -11.50
C LEU A 231 -10.08 -18.27 -12.04
N MET A 232 -10.67 -17.50 -11.11
CA MET A 232 -11.54 -16.40 -11.46
C MET A 232 -10.70 -15.18 -11.80
N SER A 233 -10.89 -14.63 -13.00
CA SER A 233 -10.28 -13.36 -13.40
C SER A 233 -11.10 -12.15 -12.98
N SER A 234 -10.53 -10.96 -13.14
CA SER A 234 -11.21 -9.68 -12.94
C SER A 234 -12.06 -9.25 -14.13
N LYS A 235 -12.15 -10.08 -15.18
CA LYS A 235 -13.04 -9.84 -16.31
C LYS A 235 -14.44 -9.52 -15.83
N ILE A 236 -15.02 -8.51 -16.46
CA ILE A 236 -16.36 -8.03 -16.10
C ILE A 236 -17.40 -9.06 -16.53
N TRP A 237 -18.12 -9.61 -15.56
CA TRP A 237 -19.36 -10.34 -15.89
C TRP A 237 -20.52 -9.36 -16.00
N GLY A 238 -21.44 -9.64 -16.93
CA GLY A 238 -22.66 -8.84 -17.11
C GLY A 238 -23.57 -8.86 -15.88
N ILE A 239 -24.54 -7.95 -15.84
CA ILE A 239 -25.54 -7.90 -14.78
C ILE A 239 -26.27 -9.26 -14.70
N GLY A 240 -26.29 -9.86 -13.53
CA GLY A 240 -26.94 -11.16 -13.30
C GLY A 240 -26.08 -12.39 -13.63
N THR A 241 -24.91 -12.24 -14.24
CA THR A 241 -24.05 -13.35 -14.67
C THR A 241 -22.87 -13.60 -13.74
N LYS A 242 -22.92 -13.11 -12.48
CA LYS A 242 -21.88 -13.40 -11.49
C LYS A 242 -21.75 -14.91 -11.30
N PRO A 243 -20.55 -15.50 -11.45
CA PRO A 243 -20.34 -16.94 -11.27
C PRO A 243 -20.81 -17.41 -9.90
N GLU A 244 -21.26 -18.65 -9.84
CA GLU A 244 -21.66 -19.28 -8.57
C GLU A 244 -20.47 -19.59 -7.69
N LEU A 245 -19.38 -20.05 -8.30
CA LEU A 245 -18.13 -20.39 -7.64
C LEU A 245 -16.98 -19.55 -8.22
N MET A 246 -16.10 -19.07 -7.36
CA MET A 246 -14.96 -18.25 -7.73
C MET A 246 -13.75 -18.77 -6.96
N VAL A 247 -12.65 -19.07 -7.68
CA VAL A 247 -11.42 -19.62 -7.11
C VAL A 247 -10.27 -18.64 -7.33
N ASN A 248 -9.45 -18.45 -6.32
CA ASN A 248 -8.22 -17.66 -6.40
C ASN A 248 -7.08 -18.39 -5.70
N VAL A 249 -5.84 -18.09 -6.13
CA VAL A 249 -4.63 -18.73 -5.63
C VAL A 249 -3.61 -17.69 -5.21
N GLY A 250 -2.96 -17.92 -4.07
CA GLY A 250 -1.79 -17.19 -3.61
C GLY A 250 -0.62 -18.14 -3.34
N LEU A 251 0.60 -17.62 -3.51
CA LEU A 251 1.84 -18.33 -3.21
C LEU A 251 2.57 -17.62 -2.07
N THR A 252 3.08 -18.40 -1.11
CA THR A 252 4.03 -17.88 -0.14
C THR A 252 5.44 -17.87 -0.74
N TYR A 253 6.39 -17.20 -0.08
CA TYR A 253 7.79 -17.30 -0.49
C TYR A 253 8.32 -18.75 -0.36
N ALA A 254 7.97 -19.46 0.71
CA ALA A 254 8.27 -20.87 0.87
C ALA A 254 7.65 -21.73 -0.25
N GLY A 255 6.44 -21.37 -0.70
CA GLY A 255 5.79 -21.99 -1.84
C GLY A 255 6.53 -21.78 -3.15
N MET A 256 7.09 -20.59 -3.37
CA MET A 256 7.95 -20.35 -4.52
C MET A 256 9.22 -21.21 -4.51
N VAL A 257 9.79 -21.45 -3.34
CA VAL A 257 10.90 -22.39 -3.16
C VAL A 257 10.46 -23.82 -3.48
N ALA A 258 9.38 -24.27 -2.87
CA ALA A 258 8.85 -25.62 -3.04
C ALA A 258 8.41 -25.91 -4.49
N LEU A 259 7.96 -24.91 -5.22
CA LEU A 259 7.63 -24.98 -6.64
C LEU A 259 8.86 -24.86 -7.56
N GLU A 260 10.07 -24.79 -7.01
CA GLU A 260 11.34 -24.69 -7.76
C GLU A 260 11.40 -23.44 -8.67
N ILE A 261 10.82 -22.33 -8.24
CA ILE A 261 11.00 -21.05 -8.93
C ILE A 261 12.46 -20.63 -8.79
N ARG A 262 13.06 -20.15 -9.88
CA ARG A 262 14.49 -19.81 -9.98
C ARG A 262 14.92 -18.86 -8.86
N ASP A 263 16.06 -19.15 -8.23
CA ASP A 263 16.64 -18.32 -7.17
C ASP A 263 16.84 -16.86 -7.60
N SER A 264 17.32 -16.65 -8.83
CA SER A 264 17.52 -15.31 -9.39
C SER A 264 16.23 -14.48 -9.49
N TRP A 265 15.08 -15.14 -9.61
CA TRP A 265 13.77 -14.48 -9.60
C TRP A 265 13.27 -14.24 -8.18
N ARG A 266 13.42 -15.26 -7.31
CA ARG A 266 12.98 -15.17 -5.91
C ARG A 266 13.74 -14.11 -5.13
N ALA A 267 15.03 -13.93 -5.44
CA ALA A 267 15.89 -12.93 -4.81
C ALA A 267 15.39 -11.49 -5.00
N LEU A 268 14.66 -11.23 -6.08
CA LEU A 268 14.15 -9.89 -6.43
C LEU A 268 12.87 -9.49 -5.65
N PHE A 269 12.27 -10.41 -4.89
CA PHE A 269 11.08 -10.08 -4.10
C PHE A 269 11.46 -9.26 -2.85
N PRO A 270 10.54 -8.39 -2.37
CA PRO A 270 10.77 -7.57 -1.18
C PRO A 270 11.12 -8.42 0.04
N GLU A 271 12.00 -7.91 0.90
CA GLU A 271 12.45 -8.62 2.09
C GLU A 271 11.28 -8.98 3.01
N ALA A 272 10.31 -8.09 3.15
CA ALA A 272 9.10 -8.35 3.93
C ALA A 272 8.32 -9.60 3.45
N PHE A 273 8.29 -9.87 2.15
CA PHE A 273 7.65 -11.06 1.59
C PHE A 273 8.49 -12.32 1.80
N LYS A 274 9.84 -12.20 1.73
CA LYS A 274 10.77 -13.30 1.95
C LYS A 274 10.74 -13.79 3.41
N GLN A 275 10.78 -12.84 4.34
CA GLN A 275 10.76 -13.10 5.78
C GLN A 275 9.42 -13.70 6.23
N GLY A 276 8.32 -13.19 5.70
CA GLY A 276 7.00 -13.63 6.07
C GLY A 276 6.53 -13.14 7.45
N PRO A 277 5.35 -13.59 7.91
CA PRO A 277 4.69 -13.01 9.07
C PRO A 277 5.39 -13.30 10.41
N VAL A 278 6.01 -14.48 10.57
CA VAL A 278 6.65 -14.89 11.83
C VAL A 278 7.88 -14.03 12.12
N GLU A 279 8.77 -13.89 11.14
CA GLU A 279 10.00 -13.10 11.30
C GLU A 279 9.71 -11.62 11.50
N ARG A 280 8.62 -11.13 10.90
CA ARG A 280 8.19 -9.73 11.00
C ARG A 280 7.14 -9.45 12.07
N ALA A 281 6.91 -10.40 12.95
CA ALA A 281 5.88 -10.27 13.98
C ALA A 281 6.06 -9.02 14.85
N SER A 282 7.30 -8.74 15.27
CA SER A 282 7.61 -7.55 16.07
C SER A 282 7.35 -6.23 15.34
N ASP A 283 7.56 -6.18 14.02
CA ASP A 283 7.29 -4.99 13.20
C ASP A 283 5.78 -4.69 13.13
N ASN A 284 4.96 -5.73 13.26
CA ASN A 284 3.51 -5.65 13.29
C ASN A 284 2.93 -5.57 14.72
N PHE A 285 3.78 -5.42 15.73
CA PHE A 285 3.41 -5.44 17.15
C PHE A 285 2.75 -6.75 17.61
N ASP A 286 3.02 -7.87 16.94
CA ASP A 286 2.60 -9.20 17.36
C ASP A 286 3.55 -9.71 18.47
N VAL A 287 3.35 -9.20 19.68
CA VAL A 287 4.18 -9.47 20.85
C VAL A 287 3.33 -9.90 22.05
N GLY A 288 3.94 -10.48 23.06
CA GLY A 288 3.23 -10.94 24.26
C GLY A 288 2.21 -12.04 23.93
N GLU A 289 0.95 -11.83 24.24
CA GLU A 289 -0.11 -12.81 23.96
C GLU A 289 -0.33 -13.03 22.46
N ASN A 290 0.00 -12.05 21.63
CA ASN A 290 -0.10 -12.12 20.17
C ASN A 290 1.19 -12.59 19.49
N ALA A 291 2.22 -12.96 20.24
CA ALA A 291 3.47 -13.45 19.70
C ALA A 291 3.28 -14.74 18.85
N PRO A 292 4.11 -14.97 17.83
CA PRO A 292 3.96 -16.09 16.91
C PRO A 292 3.86 -17.47 17.57
N GLU A 293 4.50 -17.63 18.73
CA GLU A 293 4.45 -18.88 19.51
C GLU A 293 3.04 -19.22 20.01
N ASN A 294 2.16 -18.22 20.07
CA ASN A 294 0.79 -18.37 20.51
C ASN A 294 -0.20 -18.47 19.33
N TRP A 295 0.27 -18.39 18.10
CA TRP A 295 -0.60 -18.52 16.94
C TRP A 295 -1.07 -19.97 16.78
N TRP A 296 -2.35 -20.14 16.55
CA TRP A 296 -2.92 -21.47 16.30
C TRP A 296 -2.76 -21.92 14.84
N LEU A 297 -2.24 -21.05 13.97
CA LEU A 297 -2.00 -21.31 12.54
C LEU A 297 -0.79 -20.52 12.06
N GLY A 298 0.12 -21.19 11.37
CA GLY A 298 1.28 -20.57 10.73
C GLY A 298 2.30 -20.01 11.72
N GLY A 299 2.35 -20.54 12.93
CA GLY A 299 3.38 -20.22 13.93
C GLY A 299 4.77 -20.71 13.53
N PRO A 300 5.78 -20.51 14.40
CA PRO A 300 7.17 -20.80 14.10
C PRO A 300 7.40 -22.24 13.61
N GLY A 301 7.88 -22.36 12.39
CA GLY A 301 8.13 -23.64 11.71
C GLY A 301 6.98 -24.15 10.85
N GLU A 302 5.72 -23.90 11.22
CA GLU A 302 4.55 -24.28 10.41
C GLU A 302 4.41 -23.41 9.16
N GLU A 303 4.74 -22.11 9.24
CA GLU A 303 4.66 -21.14 8.15
C GLU A 303 5.45 -21.59 6.92
N LYS A 304 6.57 -22.30 7.15
CA LYS A 304 7.43 -22.82 6.08
C LYS A 304 6.81 -23.98 5.31
N GLY A 305 5.84 -24.65 5.88
CA GLY A 305 5.07 -25.71 5.22
C GLY A 305 3.88 -25.19 4.41
N ILE A 306 3.44 -23.96 4.65
CA ILE A 306 2.35 -23.34 3.92
C ILE A 306 2.88 -22.76 2.60
N HIS A 307 2.61 -23.46 1.51
CA HIS A 307 3.18 -23.13 0.19
C HIS A 307 2.18 -22.43 -0.73
N VAL A 308 0.94 -22.92 -0.74
CA VAL A 308 -0.11 -22.42 -1.63
C VAL A 308 -1.36 -22.17 -0.81
N VAL A 309 -2.02 -21.04 -1.08
CA VAL A 309 -3.34 -20.74 -0.52
C VAL A 309 -4.35 -20.74 -1.64
N VAL A 310 -5.37 -21.57 -1.54
CA VAL A 310 -6.49 -21.60 -2.48
C VAL A 310 -7.73 -21.10 -1.78
N SER A 311 -8.33 -20.05 -2.33
CA SER A 311 -9.57 -19.46 -1.81
C SER A 311 -10.73 -19.80 -2.72
N LEU A 312 -11.75 -20.46 -2.18
CA LEU A 312 -13.00 -20.77 -2.87
C LEU A 312 -14.12 -19.93 -2.28
N TYR A 313 -14.80 -19.21 -3.13
CA TYR A 313 -15.94 -18.37 -2.78
C TYR A 313 -17.21 -18.88 -3.45
N TYR A 314 -18.31 -18.89 -2.72
CA TYR A 314 -19.62 -19.31 -3.18
C TYR A 314 -20.60 -18.16 -3.09
N LYS A 315 -21.19 -17.79 -4.24
CA LYS A 315 -22.06 -16.62 -4.35
C LYS A 315 -23.24 -16.67 -3.39
N SER A 316 -24.06 -17.69 -3.53
CA SER A 316 -25.26 -17.92 -2.69
C SER A 316 -25.94 -19.23 -3.10
N GLY A 317 -26.72 -19.81 -2.21
CA GLY A 317 -27.49 -20.99 -2.47
C GLY A 317 -27.33 -22.05 -1.36
N PRO A 318 -27.75 -23.30 -1.59
CA PRO A 318 -27.60 -24.36 -0.60
C PRO A 318 -26.15 -24.60 -0.21
N GLU A 319 -25.87 -24.65 1.09
CA GLU A 319 -24.54 -24.92 1.64
C GLU A 319 -23.96 -26.25 1.12
N ALA A 320 -24.81 -27.25 0.87
CA ALA A 320 -24.40 -28.52 0.30
C ALA A 320 -23.67 -28.40 -1.06
N ASN A 321 -23.99 -27.39 -1.87
CA ASN A 321 -23.31 -27.14 -3.14
C ASN A 321 -21.91 -26.59 -2.90
N PHE A 322 -21.76 -25.70 -1.92
CA PHE A 322 -20.47 -25.19 -1.47
C PHE A 322 -19.58 -26.34 -0.94
N ASP A 323 -20.10 -27.20 -0.09
CA ASP A 323 -19.40 -28.35 0.45
C ASP A 323 -18.99 -29.33 -0.65
N ALA A 324 -19.87 -29.57 -1.63
CA ALA A 324 -19.53 -30.44 -2.76
C ALA A 324 -18.37 -29.85 -3.59
N ALA A 325 -18.37 -28.55 -3.85
CA ALA A 325 -17.28 -27.87 -4.56
C ALA A 325 -15.97 -27.91 -3.75
N ALA A 326 -16.02 -27.63 -2.46
CA ALA A 326 -14.87 -27.71 -1.55
C ALA A 326 -14.29 -29.15 -1.53
N LYS A 327 -15.13 -30.16 -1.45
CA LYS A 327 -14.73 -31.58 -1.50
C LYS A 327 -14.11 -31.97 -2.85
N ALA A 328 -14.66 -31.48 -3.96
CA ALA A 328 -14.12 -31.72 -5.28
C ALA A 328 -12.72 -31.10 -5.44
N LEU A 329 -12.53 -29.87 -4.91
CA LEU A 329 -11.22 -29.22 -4.89
C LEU A 329 -10.22 -30.07 -4.11
N VAL A 330 -10.54 -30.45 -2.88
CA VAL A 330 -9.67 -31.30 -2.03
C VAL A 330 -9.36 -32.63 -2.73
N GLY A 331 -10.35 -33.24 -3.40
CA GLY A 331 -10.14 -34.47 -4.17
C GLY A 331 -9.14 -34.33 -5.32
N SER A 332 -8.96 -33.14 -5.87
CA SER A 332 -8.01 -32.87 -6.95
C SER A 332 -6.56 -32.69 -6.48
N LEU A 333 -6.32 -32.44 -5.19
CA LEU A 333 -5.01 -32.09 -4.65
C LEU A 333 -4.00 -33.24 -4.71
N ALA A 334 -4.42 -34.45 -4.33
CA ALA A 334 -3.52 -35.62 -4.30
C ALA A 334 -2.92 -35.93 -5.68
N GLY A 335 -3.74 -35.86 -6.76
CA GLY A 335 -3.26 -35.99 -8.12
C GLY A 335 -2.39 -34.79 -8.56
N GLY A 336 -2.63 -33.62 -7.96
CA GLY A 336 -1.92 -32.37 -8.19
C GLY A 336 -0.60 -32.19 -7.44
N GLY A 337 -0.10 -33.21 -6.72
CA GLY A 337 1.15 -33.07 -5.98
C GLY A 337 1.08 -32.07 -4.81
N LEU A 338 -0.11 -31.88 -4.26
CA LEU A 338 -0.41 -30.96 -3.16
C LEU A 338 -1.02 -31.73 -1.99
N ASP A 339 -0.72 -31.31 -0.79
CA ASP A 339 -1.29 -31.83 0.44
C ASP A 339 -2.10 -30.75 1.15
N LEU A 340 -3.25 -31.13 1.74
CA LEU A 340 -4.09 -30.25 2.51
C LEU A 340 -3.57 -30.15 3.94
N LEU A 341 -3.06 -28.99 4.33
CA LEU A 341 -2.60 -28.73 5.69
C LEU A 341 -3.77 -28.29 6.59
N SER A 342 -4.59 -27.36 6.11
CA SER A 342 -5.76 -26.89 6.85
C SER A 342 -6.83 -26.26 5.95
N ARG A 343 -8.07 -26.23 6.46
CA ARG A 343 -9.23 -25.59 5.82
C ARG A 343 -9.87 -24.61 6.79
N HIS A 344 -10.17 -23.42 6.31
CA HIS A 344 -10.77 -22.33 7.08
C HIS A 344 -12.02 -21.81 6.39
N ASP A 345 -13.17 -22.14 6.97
CA ASP A 345 -14.46 -21.74 6.44
C ASP A 345 -14.88 -20.37 7.00
N ALA A 346 -15.51 -19.58 6.16
CA ALA A 346 -16.06 -18.27 6.48
C ALA A 346 -17.46 -18.12 5.88
N ALA A 347 -18.32 -17.46 6.61
CA ALA A 347 -19.67 -17.14 6.15
C ALA A 347 -19.94 -15.65 6.30
N TYR A 348 -20.71 -15.09 5.35
CA TYR A 348 -21.12 -13.69 5.41
C TYR A 348 -22.18 -13.48 6.47
N HIS A 349 -21.88 -12.63 7.44
CA HIS A 349 -22.74 -12.39 8.60
C HIS A 349 -23.62 -11.14 8.42
N ASN A 350 -24.67 -11.22 7.60
CA ASN A 350 -25.69 -10.16 7.43
C ASN A 350 -25.14 -8.75 7.18
N GLY A 351 -23.96 -8.62 6.57
CA GLY A 351 -23.34 -7.33 6.29
C GLY A 351 -22.82 -6.60 7.53
N LYS A 352 -22.51 -7.34 8.58
CA LYS A 352 -21.90 -6.79 9.80
C LYS A 352 -20.66 -7.58 10.20
N SER A 353 -19.68 -6.85 10.76
CA SER A 353 -18.57 -7.46 11.49
C SER A 353 -19.07 -8.04 12.83
N TRP A 354 -18.27 -8.90 13.44
CA TRP A 354 -18.57 -9.47 14.77
C TRP A 354 -18.65 -8.39 15.86
N PHE A 355 -17.96 -7.26 15.70
CA PHE A 355 -18.09 -6.10 16.60
C PHE A 355 -19.35 -5.28 16.37
N GLY A 356 -20.23 -5.66 15.42
CA GLY A 356 -21.53 -5.08 15.17
C GLY A 356 -21.59 -3.97 14.13
N TYR A 357 -20.45 -3.53 13.58
CA TYR A 357 -20.42 -2.48 12.56
C TYR A 357 -20.83 -3.00 11.19
N ALA A 358 -21.51 -2.15 10.42
CA ALA A 358 -21.79 -2.45 9.02
C ALA A 358 -20.50 -2.66 8.23
N ASP A 359 -20.48 -3.73 7.43
CA ASP A 359 -19.31 -4.17 6.68
C ASP A 359 -19.54 -4.11 5.16
N GLY A 360 -18.46 -4.20 4.38
CA GLY A 360 -18.50 -4.20 2.92
C GLY A 360 -18.94 -2.85 2.31
N ILE A 361 -18.70 -1.73 2.99
CA ILE A 361 -19.08 -0.39 2.56
C ILE A 361 -18.02 0.22 1.65
N ALA A 362 -16.78 0.20 2.10
CA ALA A 362 -15.68 0.96 1.52
C ALA A 362 -14.68 0.03 0.79
N ASN A 363 -15.16 -0.73 -0.19
CA ASN A 363 -14.23 -1.33 -1.14
C ASN A 363 -13.61 -0.21 -1.98
N PRO A 364 -12.28 -0.20 -2.17
CA PRO A 364 -11.63 0.82 -2.98
C PRO A 364 -12.25 0.89 -4.38
N ARG A 365 -12.52 2.08 -4.87
CA ARG A 365 -12.80 2.30 -6.28
C ARG A 365 -11.46 2.35 -7.00
N ILE A 366 -11.10 1.27 -7.67
CA ILE A 366 -9.83 1.16 -8.37
C ILE A 366 -10.00 1.75 -9.77
N ALA A 367 -9.12 2.68 -10.15
CA ALA A 367 -9.08 3.27 -11.48
C ALA A 367 -8.56 2.22 -12.48
N VAL A 368 -9.45 1.52 -13.14
CA VAL A 368 -9.15 0.63 -14.26
C VAL A 368 -9.70 1.24 -15.52
N ALA A 369 -9.02 1.05 -16.64
CA ALA A 369 -9.32 1.68 -17.92
C ALA A 369 -10.70 1.31 -18.51
N CYS A 370 -11.45 0.41 -17.91
CA CYS A 370 -12.74 -0.03 -18.40
C CYS A 370 -13.83 0.16 -17.34
N PRO A 371 -14.65 1.22 -17.41
CA PRO A 371 -15.82 1.35 -16.56
C PRO A 371 -16.81 0.22 -16.86
N VAL A 372 -17.40 -0.35 -15.82
CA VAL A 372 -18.45 -1.37 -15.99
C VAL A 372 -19.67 -0.70 -16.64
N PRO A 373 -20.10 -1.15 -17.84
CA PRO A 373 -21.28 -0.58 -18.47
C PRO A 373 -22.51 -0.73 -17.57
N GLY A 374 -23.23 0.37 -17.34
CA GLY A 374 -24.43 0.38 -16.48
C GLY A 374 -24.16 0.36 -14.99
N ALA A 375 -22.94 0.46 -14.53
CA ALA A 375 -22.65 0.70 -13.12
C ALA A 375 -23.18 2.08 -12.70
N LYS A 376 -23.73 2.17 -11.48
CA LYS A 376 -24.00 3.47 -10.86
C LYS A 376 -22.69 4.23 -10.73
N VAL A 377 -22.77 5.54 -10.92
CA VAL A 377 -21.62 6.42 -10.64
C VAL A 377 -21.20 6.20 -9.19
N ASP A 378 -20.00 5.68 -9.01
CA ASP A 378 -19.40 5.55 -7.68
C ASP A 378 -18.67 6.86 -7.38
N LEU A 379 -19.17 7.59 -6.40
CA LEU A 379 -18.63 8.89 -6.00
C LEU A 379 -17.43 8.77 -5.04
N GLN A 380 -17.06 7.56 -4.68
CA GLN A 380 -15.88 7.32 -3.84
C GLN A 380 -14.60 7.76 -4.59
N PRO A 381 -13.62 8.39 -3.89
CA PRO A 381 -12.32 8.69 -4.48
C PRO A 381 -11.68 7.47 -5.15
N ALA A 382 -11.09 7.65 -6.33
CA ALA A 382 -10.47 6.57 -7.05
C ALA A 382 -9.02 6.36 -6.58
N ALA A 383 -8.70 5.10 -6.23
CA ALA A 383 -7.32 4.66 -6.04
C ALA A 383 -6.70 4.25 -7.38
N SER A 384 -5.41 4.48 -7.55
CA SER A 384 -4.72 4.06 -8.77
C SER A 384 -4.62 2.53 -8.88
N ALA A 385 -4.65 2.01 -10.10
CA ALA A 385 -4.59 0.56 -10.32
C ALA A 385 -3.30 -0.06 -9.75
N GLY A 386 -2.18 0.66 -9.82
CA GLY A 386 -0.89 0.20 -9.33
C GLY A 386 -0.78 0.05 -7.82
N GLU A 387 -1.72 0.57 -7.04
CA GLU A 387 -1.81 0.29 -5.60
C GLU A 387 -2.24 -1.16 -5.32
N PHE A 388 -2.87 -1.81 -6.29
CA PHE A 388 -3.46 -3.15 -6.15
C PHE A 388 -2.88 -4.15 -7.13
N VAL A 389 -2.45 -3.69 -8.30
CA VAL A 389 -2.01 -4.55 -9.41
C VAL A 389 -0.57 -4.22 -9.78
N LEU A 390 0.33 -5.15 -9.56
CA LEU A 390 1.73 -5.03 -9.94
C LEU A 390 1.88 -4.90 -11.44
N GLY A 391 2.72 -3.95 -11.88
CA GLY A 391 2.89 -3.62 -13.29
C GLY A 391 1.91 -2.58 -13.84
N ALA A 392 0.82 -2.31 -13.13
CA ALA A 392 -0.06 -1.20 -13.46
C ALA A 392 0.52 0.13 -12.93
N ALA A 393 0.07 1.22 -13.53
CA ALA A 393 0.51 2.54 -13.13
C ALA A 393 0.12 2.83 -11.68
N TYR A 394 1.10 3.27 -10.93
CA TYR A 394 0.99 3.67 -9.54
C TYR A 394 1.00 5.19 -9.44
N ARG A 395 -0.06 5.76 -8.91
CA ARG A 395 -0.17 7.19 -8.69
C ARG A 395 -0.32 7.46 -7.20
N ASN A 396 0.78 7.75 -6.56
CA ASN A 396 0.77 8.37 -5.24
C ASN A 396 1.58 9.67 -5.29
N ILE A 397 1.53 10.42 -4.21
CA ILE A 397 2.30 11.68 -4.08
C ILE A 397 3.82 11.45 -4.07
N TYR A 398 4.27 10.22 -3.93
CA TYR A 398 5.68 9.85 -3.84
C TYR A 398 6.22 9.23 -5.13
N GLY A 399 5.34 8.93 -6.10
CA GLY A 399 5.67 8.24 -7.35
C GLY A 399 6.47 6.97 -7.09
N GLY A 400 6.06 5.82 -7.38
CA GLY A 400 6.82 4.59 -7.16
C GLY A 400 6.79 3.71 -8.39
N PRO A 401 7.83 2.91 -8.65
CA PRO A 401 7.81 1.96 -9.74
C PRO A 401 6.75 0.90 -9.47
N SER A 402 5.93 0.63 -10.46
CA SER A 402 4.83 -0.32 -10.35
C SER A 402 5.28 -1.78 -10.18
N LEU A 403 6.45 -2.12 -10.65
CA LEU A 403 7.07 -3.46 -10.50
C LEU A 403 8.39 -3.42 -9.74
N GLY A 404 9.10 -2.27 -9.75
CA GLY A 404 10.44 -2.19 -9.22
C GLY A 404 11.36 -3.23 -9.85
N THR A 405 12.05 -4.01 -9.04
CA THR A 405 12.94 -5.09 -9.47
C THR A 405 12.24 -6.43 -9.65
N LEU A 406 10.94 -6.53 -9.41
CA LEU A 406 10.21 -7.80 -9.49
C LEU A 406 10.26 -8.41 -10.88
N PRO A 407 10.41 -9.74 -10.99
CA PRO A 407 10.43 -10.40 -12.29
C PRO A 407 9.06 -10.33 -12.96
N ALA A 408 8.98 -9.68 -14.12
CA ALA A 408 7.73 -9.43 -14.82
C ALA A 408 6.90 -10.71 -15.04
N ALA A 409 7.54 -11.83 -15.36
CA ALA A 409 6.85 -13.11 -15.57
C ALA A 409 6.10 -13.65 -14.33
N LEU A 410 6.43 -13.19 -13.12
CA LEU A 410 5.77 -13.61 -11.89
C LEU A 410 4.91 -12.53 -11.26
N ALA A 411 5.26 -11.28 -11.50
CA ALA A 411 4.68 -10.15 -10.77
C ALA A 411 3.64 -9.37 -11.59
N THR A 412 3.81 -9.26 -12.91
CA THR A 412 2.83 -8.54 -13.75
C THR A 412 1.43 -9.07 -13.54
N ASN A 413 0.47 -8.17 -13.34
CA ASN A 413 -0.93 -8.45 -13.05
C ASN A 413 -1.18 -9.21 -11.73
N GLY A 414 -0.14 -9.41 -10.92
CA GLY A 414 -0.23 -9.96 -9.58
C GLY A 414 -0.53 -8.92 -8.51
N SER A 415 -0.56 -9.36 -7.25
CA SER A 415 -0.66 -8.50 -6.07
C SER A 415 -0.05 -9.21 -4.87
N PHE A 416 0.35 -8.43 -3.85
CA PHE A 416 0.63 -8.99 -2.54
C PHE A 416 -0.65 -9.10 -1.72
N CYS A 417 -0.80 -10.21 -1.00
CA CYS A 417 -1.93 -10.46 -0.13
C CYS A 417 -1.44 -10.87 1.26
N ALA A 418 -1.95 -10.21 2.30
CA ALA A 418 -1.75 -10.63 3.68
C ALA A 418 -3.00 -11.39 4.16
N ILE A 419 -2.80 -12.59 4.71
CA ILE A 419 -3.86 -13.37 5.34
C ILE A 419 -3.60 -13.40 6.83
N ARG A 420 -4.57 -12.94 7.62
CA ARG A 420 -4.55 -13.03 9.08
C ARG A 420 -5.88 -13.56 9.57
N VAL A 421 -5.85 -14.52 10.47
CA VAL A 421 -7.03 -14.97 11.21
C VAL A 421 -6.95 -14.38 12.61
N LEU A 422 -7.92 -13.55 12.96
CA LEU A 422 -7.94 -12.80 14.20
C LEU A 422 -9.09 -13.30 15.09
N ALA A 423 -8.77 -13.69 16.31
CA ALA A 423 -9.79 -13.84 17.34
C ALA A 423 -10.36 -12.46 17.72
N GLN A 424 -11.68 -12.38 17.85
CA GLN A 424 -12.37 -11.14 18.19
C GLN A 424 -13.13 -11.33 19.49
N ASP A 425 -12.60 -10.79 20.58
CA ASP A 425 -13.28 -10.77 21.87
C ASP A 425 -14.31 -9.65 21.90
N THR A 426 -15.50 -9.98 21.38
CA THR A 426 -16.60 -9.02 21.31
C THR A 426 -17.17 -8.66 22.66
N GLY A 427 -17.09 -9.57 23.65
CA GLY A 427 -17.53 -9.32 25.02
C GLY A 427 -16.69 -8.27 25.71
N SER A 428 -15.39 -8.51 25.76
CA SER A 428 -14.44 -7.54 26.36
C SER A 428 -14.45 -6.19 25.65
N PHE A 429 -14.69 -6.16 24.33
CA PHE A 429 -14.84 -4.90 23.61
C PHE A 429 -16.07 -4.11 24.04
N GLN A 430 -17.22 -4.76 24.25
CA GLN A 430 -18.41 -4.10 24.74
C GLN A 430 -18.25 -3.59 26.19
N ASP A 431 -17.64 -4.39 27.06
CA ASP A 431 -17.33 -3.99 28.43
C ASP A 431 -16.40 -2.78 28.48
N PHE A 432 -15.36 -2.79 27.64
CA PHE A 432 -14.46 -1.65 27.46
C PHE A 432 -15.23 -0.38 27.03
N LEU A 433 -16.09 -0.48 26.01
CA LEU A 433 -16.88 0.66 25.53
C LEU A 433 -17.77 1.25 26.63
N ILE A 434 -18.44 0.40 27.42
CA ILE A 434 -19.30 0.83 28.51
C ILE A 434 -18.48 1.53 29.61
N ALA A 435 -17.38 0.92 30.02
CA ALA A 435 -16.52 1.45 31.08
C ALA A 435 -15.89 2.79 30.70
N GLU A 436 -15.29 2.85 29.49
CA GLU A 436 -14.60 4.05 29.05
C GLU A 436 -15.57 5.19 28.70
N ALA A 437 -16.73 4.89 28.13
CA ALA A 437 -17.75 5.88 27.89
C ALA A 437 -18.26 6.51 29.20
N ALA A 438 -18.44 5.70 30.23
CA ALA A 438 -18.79 6.20 31.58
C ALA A 438 -17.68 7.08 32.15
N ARG A 439 -16.41 6.65 32.05
CA ARG A 439 -15.23 7.41 32.50
C ARG A 439 -15.10 8.77 31.79
N LEU A 440 -15.37 8.81 30.50
CA LEU A 440 -15.29 10.00 29.65
C LEU A 440 -16.57 10.85 29.68
N ASN A 441 -17.63 10.38 30.34
CA ASN A 441 -18.96 10.99 30.34
C ASN A 441 -19.53 11.22 28.92
N VAL A 442 -19.40 10.19 28.06
CA VAL A 442 -19.93 10.17 26.70
C VAL A 442 -20.82 8.95 26.47
N ARG A 443 -21.52 8.89 25.33
CA ARG A 443 -22.31 7.72 24.97
C ARG A 443 -21.40 6.59 24.43
N PRO A 444 -21.66 5.32 24.77
CA PRO A 444 -20.88 4.19 24.27
C PRO A 444 -20.89 4.06 22.74
N ASP A 445 -22.03 4.33 22.10
CA ASP A 445 -22.15 4.29 20.63
C ASP A 445 -21.34 5.39 19.94
N TRP A 446 -21.24 6.57 20.55
CA TRP A 446 -20.39 7.64 20.07
C TRP A 446 -18.91 7.29 20.19
N LEU A 447 -18.50 6.73 21.33
CA LEU A 447 -17.13 6.25 21.52
C LEU A 447 -16.77 5.16 20.52
N ALA A 448 -17.68 4.20 20.30
CA ALA A 448 -17.53 3.16 19.30
C ALA A 448 -17.35 3.73 17.89
N ALA A 449 -18.14 4.76 17.53
CA ALA A 449 -18.01 5.45 16.26
C ALA A 449 -16.67 6.18 16.12
N LYS A 450 -16.13 6.79 17.19
CA LYS A 450 -14.81 7.44 17.19
C LYS A 450 -13.66 6.45 17.00
N LEU A 451 -13.79 5.22 17.52
CA LEU A 451 -12.78 4.16 17.31
C LEU A 451 -12.81 3.64 15.87
N MET A 452 -13.99 3.46 15.30
CA MET A 452 -14.16 2.92 13.96
C MET A 452 -14.02 3.98 12.85
N GLY A 453 -14.53 5.19 13.07
CA GLY A 453 -14.70 6.23 12.06
C GLY A 453 -16.06 6.19 11.36
N ARG A 454 -16.92 5.23 11.76
CA ARG A 454 -18.30 5.07 11.31
C ARG A 454 -19.19 4.67 12.47
N TRP A 455 -20.45 5.06 12.39
CA TRP A 455 -21.49 4.54 13.27
C TRP A 455 -21.76 3.06 12.96
N TYR A 456 -22.47 2.34 13.84
CA TYR A 456 -22.79 0.92 13.66
C TYR A 456 -23.60 0.62 12.39
N ASP A 457 -24.38 1.57 11.90
CA ASP A 457 -25.15 1.49 10.66
C ASP A 457 -24.30 1.75 9.40
N GLY A 458 -23.08 2.24 9.59
CA GLY A 458 -22.11 2.53 8.55
C GLY A 458 -21.99 3.99 8.15
N ALA A 459 -22.78 4.89 8.74
CA ALA A 459 -22.69 6.32 8.46
C ALA A 459 -21.32 6.88 8.84
N PRO A 460 -20.65 7.65 7.96
CA PRO A 460 -19.30 8.15 8.22
C PRO A 460 -19.30 9.26 9.28
N LEU A 461 -18.38 9.15 10.23
CA LEU A 461 -18.25 10.09 11.32
C LEU A 461 -17.80 11.49 10.86
N SER A 462 -17.08 11.57 9.74
CA SER A 462 -16.68 12.84 9.13
C SER A 462 -17.88 13.71 8.75
N LEU A 463 -18.96 13.09 8.29
CA LEU A 463 -20.21 13.78 7.92
C LEU A 463 -21.13 13.96 9.13
N HIS A 464 -21.16 12.99 10.04
CA HIS A 464 -22.06 12.94 11.20
C HIS A 464 -21.27 12.78 12.51
N PRO A 465 -20.55 13.81 13.01
CA PRO A 465 -19.58 13.65 14.10
C PRO A 465 -20.20 13.39 15.48
N ASP A 466 -21.46 13.77 15.70
CA ASP A 466 -22.06 13.82 17.03
C ASP A 466 -23.24 12.87 17.22
N ILE A 467 -24.01 12.65 16.16
CA ILE A 467 -25.25 11.83 16.20
C ILE A 467 -25.35 11.02 14.91
N ALA A 468 -25.67 9.72 15.05
CA ALA A 468 -25.96 8.87 13.91
C ALA A 468 -27.19 9.41 13.13
N PRO A 469 -27.10 9.50 11.80
CA PRO A 469 -28.24 9.95 11.00
C PRO A 469 -29.34 8.90 10.99
N THR A 470 -30.59 9.36 10.90
CA THR A 470 -31.76 8.47 10.76
C THR A 470 -32.08 8.15 9.29
N ASP A 471 -31.52 8.90 8.35
CA ASP A 471 -31.71 8.66 6.92
C ASP A 471 -30.86 7.48 6.44
N PRO A 472 -31.47 6.39 5.93
CA PRO A 472 -30.74 5.23 5.41
C PRO A 472 -29.80 5.55 4.24
N HIS A 473 -30.01 6.65 3.52
CA HIS A 473 -29.12 7.08 2.43
C HIS A 473 -27.75 7.51 2.93
N GLU A 474 -27.67 7.97 4.19
CA GLU A 474 -26.41 8.37 4.83
C GLU A 474 -25.59 7.17 5.36
N HIS A 475 -26.22 5.98 5.51
CA HIS A 475 -25.61 4.86 6.22
C HIS A 475 -24.42 4.23 5.48
N LYS A 476 -24.27 4.40 4.19
CA LYS A 476 -23.18 3.75 3.44
C LYS A 476 -22.48 4.70 2.50
N ARG A 477 -22.46 5.97 2.86
CA ARG A 477 -21.77 6.98 2.07
C ARG A 477 -20.25 6.80 2.10
N ASN A 478 -19.63 6.99 0.94
CA ASN A 478 -18.18 7.02 0.74
C ASN A 478 -17.74 8.23 -0.10
N ASP A 479 -18.66 9.12 -0.42
CA ASP A 479 -18.47 10.34 -1.19
C ASP A 479 -18.03 11.47 -0.25
N PHE A 480 -16.94 11.28 0.45
CA PHE A 480 -16.34 12.26 1.34
C PHE A 480 -14.82 12.06 1.39
N ASP A 481 -14.12 13.10 1.79
CA ASP A 481 -12.68 13.10 2.01
C ASP A 481 -12.36 13.71 3.39
N TYR A 482 -11.18 13.43 3.92
CA TYR A 482 -10.67 14.02 5.17
C TYR A 482 -9.90 15.32 4.94
N GLY A 483 -9.40 15.51 3.73
CA GLY A 483 -8.61 16.64 3.30
C GLY A 483 -9.32 17.60 2.35
N PRO A 484 -8.64 18.65 1.87
CA PRO A 484 -9.15 19.47 0.80
C PRO A 484 -9.27 18.62 -0.45
N SER A 485 -10.50 18.39 -0.88
CA SER A 485 -10.78 17.66 -2.09
C SER A 485 -11.52 18.53 -3.06
N TYR A 486 -11.05 18.55 -4.31
CA TYR A 486 -11.78 19.18 -5.41
C TYR A 486 -13.00 18.36 -5.83
N GLU A 487 -12.97 17.05 -5.58
CA GLU A 487 -14.08 16.17 -5.90
C GLU A 487 -15.25 16.37 -4.91
N TYR A 488 -14.96 16.83 -3.69
CA TYR A 488 -15.97 17.00 -2.62
C TYR A 488 -15.80 18.33 -1.89
N PRO A 489 -15.99 19.48 -2.60
CA PRO A 489 -15.78 20.82 -2.02
C PRO A 489 -16.70 21.13 -0.84
N ASP A 490 -17.86 20.47 -0.77
CA ASP A 490 -18.87 20.66 0.27
C ASP A 490 -18.66 19.76 1.50
N THR A 491 -17.72 18.80 1.45
CA THR A 491 -17.40 18.00 2.63
C THR A 491 -16.54 18.80 3.57
N ALA A 492 -16.98 18.94 4.79
CA ALA A 492 -16.23 19.68 5.80
C ALA A 492 -14.87 19.03 6.01
N MET A 493 -13.82 19.77 5.71
CA MET A 493 -12.44 19.38 5.93
C MET A 493 -12.23 18.98 7.40
N ASP A 494 -11.65 17.81 7.62
CA ASP A 494 -11.38 17.26 8.94
C ASP A 494 -9.91 16.85 9.09
N HIS A 495 -8.99 17.67 8.57
CA HIS A 495 -7.54 17.40 8.64
C HIS A 495 -7.07 17.10 10.06
N GLY A 496 -7.51 17.91 11.01
CA GLY A 496 -7.15 17.79 12.42
C GLY A 496 -7.81 16.62 13.14
N GLY A 497 -8.68 15.84 12.49
CA GLY A 497 -9.32 14.69 13.11
C GLY A 497 -10.32 15.03 14.21
N GLN A 498 -10.91 16.21 14.18
CA GLN A 498 -11.86 16.67 15.21
C GLN A 498 -13.20 15.95 15.08
N ARG A 499 -13.62 15.66 13.87
CA ARG A 499 -14.85 14.90 13.59
C ARG A 499 -14.56 13.40 13.65
N CYS A 500 -13.70 12.89 12.75
CA CYS A 500 -13.23 11.53 12.71
C CYS A 500 -11.76 11.50 13.17
N PRO A 501 -11.45 10.91 14.34
CA PRO A 501 -10.08 10.88 14.84
C PRO A 501 -9.08 10.32 13.82
N VAL A 502 -7.89 10.89 13.72
CA VAL A 502 -6.82 10.42 12.82
C VAL A 502 -6.49 8.93 13.07
N GLY A 503 -6.60 8.49 14.33
CA GLY A 503 -6.41 7.10 14.72
C GLY A 503 -7.62 6.18 14.49
N ALA A 504 -8.76 6.68 13.98
CA ALA A 504 -9.92 5.85 13.71
C ALA A 504 -9.61 4.80 12.66
N HIS A 505 -10.19 3.60 12.81
CA HIS A 505 -9.88 2.44 11.98
C HIS A 505 -9.98 2.73 10.48
N ILE A 506 -11.10 3.28 10.01
CA ILE A 506 -11.27 3.54 8.57
C ILE A 506 -10.33 4.63 8.05
N ARG A 507 -9.97 5.62 8.89
CA ARG A 507 -9.08 6.70 8.49
C ARG A 507 -7.63 6.23 8.37
N ARG A 508 -7.20 5.30 9.22
CA ARG A 508 -5.88 4.67 9.10
C ARG A 508 -5.79 3.68 7.94
N SER A 509 -6.91 3.10 7.55
CA SER A 509 -6.95 2.14 6.44
C SER A 509 -7.12 2.81 5.07
N ASN A 510 -7.50 4.09 5.08
CA ASN A 510 -7.75 4.90 3.88
C ASN A 510 -7.34 6.36 4.19
N PRO A 511 -6.01 6.62 4.29
CA PRO A 511 -5.47 7.93 4.65
C PRO A 511 -5.69 8.96 3.54
#